data_562240d0fc5483f81f22d2b51c244adc
#
_entry.id   562240d0fc5483f81f22d2b51c244adc
#
_cell.length_a   1.000
_cell.length_b   1.000
_cell.length_c   1.000
_cell.angle_alpha   90.00
_cell.angle_beta   90.00
_cell.angle_gamma   90.00
#
_symmetry.space_group_name_H-M   'P 1'
#
loop_
_entity.id
_entity.type
_entity.pdbx_description
1 polymer ?
#
loop_
_entity_poly.entity_id
_entity_poly.type
_entity_poly.pdbx_seq_one_letter_code
_entity_poly.pdbx_strand_id
1 'polypeptide(L)'
;VTDRTNPLNIRVGNPSLKPSYMNTFTLNFNSYNTRHQRNMVATALFENTINNVTNQVTYDSETGVRTTSPVNMNGNWRAMGSFSLNTPFKNRNWIFRTYSYLQYRNQNGYTTLNKEEPVKTSVQHLTGRERLRITYRTRQMERTGLVGLTYNNSYNDVREKRTETFDYQAGTELQLYLPWGMELYNDLTYFLRTGYGYEGYAKANFMWNCQLSKAFLKRKQ
;
A
#
# COMPACT_ATOMS: atom_id res chain seq x y z
N VAL A 1 24.56 -4.19 -26.79
CA VAL A 1 24.34 -5.64 -26.60
C VAL A 1 22.90 -5.94 -27.02
N THR A 2 22.74 -6.93 -27.92
CA THR A 2 21.43 -7.38 -28.39
C THR A 2 21.23 -8.84 -27.96
N ASP A 3 20.15 -9.10 -27.23
CA ASP A 3 19.74 -10.47 -26.90
C ASP A 3 18.67 -10.92 -27.88
N ARG A 4 18.97 -12.02 -28.60
CA ARG A 4 18.12 -12.66 -29.62
C ARG A 4 17.78 -14.12 -29.26
N THR A 5 17.91 -14.49 -28.00
CA THR A 5 17.62 -15.85 -27.55
C THR A 5 16.18 -16.28 -27.90
N ASN A 6 15.26 -15.34 -27.89
CA ASN A 6 13.90 -15.51 -28.40
C ASN A 6 13.72 -14.66 -29.66
N PRO A 7 13.60 -15.25 -30.87
CA PRO A 7 13.52 -14.51 -32.13
C PRO A 7 12.27 -13.61 -32.25
N LEU A 8 11.20 -13.90 -31.49
CA LEU A 8 9.98 -13.10 -31.46
C LEU A 8 10.01 -11.99 -30.37
N ASN A 9 11.03 -11.99 -29.51
CA ASN A 9 11.16 -11.02 -28.41
C ASN A 9 12.61 -10.61 -28.24
N ILE A 10 13.03 -9.65 -29.01
CA ILE A 10 14.40 -9.14 -29.05
C ILE A 10 14.59 -8.05 -28.00
N ARG A 11 15.68 -8.09 -27.24
CA ARG A 11 16.09 -7.02 -26.34
C ARG A 11 17.31 -6.32 -26.88
N VAL A 12 17.22 -5.01 -27.05
CA VAL A 12 18.30 -4.18 -27.57
C VAL A 12 18.76 -3.21 -26.49
N GLY A 13 20.05 -3.23 -26.16
CA GLY A 13 20.65 -2.25 -25.26
C GLY A 13 20.70 -0.86 -25.89
N ASN A 14 20.60 0.18 -25.09
CA ASN A 14 20.71 1.57 -25.51
C ASN A 14 21.99 2.21 -24.93
N PRO A 15 23.05 2.45 -25.74
CA PRO A 15 24.29 3.06 -25.26
C PRO A 15 24.14 4.56 -24.94
N SER A 16 23.04 5.19 -25.36
CA SER A 16 22.77 6.62 -25.12
C SER A 16 22.01 6.86 -23.79
N LEU A 17 21.84 5.85 -22.97
CA LEU A 17 21.20 6.00 -21.67
C LEU A 17 21.99 6.95 -20.76
N LYS A 18 21.28 7.92 -20.21
CA LYS A 18 21.80 8.81 -19.17
C LYS A 18 21.60 8.18 -17.80
N PRO A 19 22.48 8.43 -16.83
CA PRO A 19 22.28 8.03 -15.45
C PRO A 19 20.96 8.57 -14.88
N SER A 20 20.29 7.75 -14.10
CA SER A 20 19.08 8.14 -13.37
C SER A 20 19.45 8.75 -12.03
N TYR A 21 18.80 9.86 -11.68
CA TYR A 21 18.99 10.55 -10.41
C TYR A 21 17.66 10.59 -9.65
N MET A 22 17.66 10.10 -8.42
CA MET A 22 16.51 10.17 -7.52
C MET A 22 16.80 11.19 -6.43
N ASN A 23 15.96 12.22 -6.37
CA ASN A 23 15.95 13.20 -5.29
C ASN A 23 14.86 12.84 -4.30
N THR A 24 15.21 12.71 -3.03
CA THR A 24 14.28 12.38 -1.97
C THR A 24 14.31 13.46 -0.89
N PHE A 25 13.15 13.99 -0.56
CA PHE A 25 12.94 14.90 0.55
C PHE A 25 12.02 14.24 1.56
N THR A 26 12.46 14.14 2.82
CA THR A 26 11.70 13.51 3.89
C THR A 26 11.60 14.42 5.10
N LEU A 27 10.38 14.61 5.60
CA LEU A 27 10.07 15.28 6.86
C LEU A 27 9.50 14.25 7.83
N ASN A 28 10.08 14.18 9.04
CA ASN A 28 9.59 13.32 10.11
C ASN A 28 9.30 14.18 11.34
N PHE A 29 8.12 13.98 11.89
CA PHE A 29 7.71 14.54 13.15
C PHE A 29 7.35 13.43 14.13
N ASN A 30 7.91 13.44 15.31
CA ASN A 30 7.62 12.51 16.39
C ASN A 30 7.44 13.28 17.68
N SER A 31 6.33 13.04 18.36
CA SER A 31 6.01 13.71 19.63
C SER A 31 5.44 12.70 20.61
N TYR A 32 6.03 12.64 21.80
CA TYR A 32 5.51 11.86 22.90
C TYR A 32 5.25 12.74 24.13
N ASN A 33 4.00 12.77 24.57
CA ASN A 33 3.59 13.47 25.76
C ASN A 33 3.42 12.48 26.92
N THR A 34 4.34 12.48 27.87
CA THR A 34 4.35 11.57 29.03
C THR A 34 3.15 11.75 29.95
N ARG A 35 2.70 13.00 30.14
CA ARG A 35 1.56 13.33 31.04
C ARG A 35 0.26 12.72 30.52
N HIS A 36 0.03 12.77 29.21
CA HIS A 36 -1.16 12.25 28.56
C HIS A 36 -0.94 10.89 27.91
N GLN A 37 0.27 10.35 27.95
CA GLN A 37 0.67 9.09 27.28
C GLN A 37 0.27 9.07 25.80
N ARG A 38 0.36 10.27 25.15
CA ARG A 38 0.02 10.46 23.75
C ARG A 38 1.26 10.36 22.90
N ASN A 39 1.19 9.54 21.88
CA ASN A 39 2.22 9.44 20.84
C ASN A 39 1.64 9.89 19.51
N MET A 40 2.36 10.79 18.80
CA MET A 40 2.03 11.27 17.47
C MET A 40 3.26 11.12 16.59
N VAL A 41 3.06 10.53 15.42
CA VAL A 41 4.10 10.41 14.39
C VAL A 41 3.51 10.89 13.08
N ALA A 42 4.23 11.77 12.39
CA ALA A 42 3.88 12.20 11.05
C ALA A 42 5.11 12.13 10.15
N THR A 43 4.92 11.66 8.93
CA THR A 43 5.96 11.61 7.91
C THR A 43 5.41 12.21 6.62
N ALA A 44 6.20 13.07 5.98
CA ALA A 44 5.95 13.52 4.62
C ALA A 44 7.18 13.18 3.78
N LEU A 45 6.95 12.65 2.59
CA LEU A 45 8.00 12.28 1.65
C LEU A 45 7.64 12.78 0.26
N PHE A 46 8.63 13.35 -0.40
CA PHE A 46 8.57 13.68 -1.81
C PHE A 46 9.79 13.08 -2.53
N GLU A 47 9.53 12.37 -3.60
CA GLU A 47 10.57 11.81 -4.47
C GLU A 47 10.34 12.25 -5.90
N ASN A 48 11.42 12.60 -6.58
CA ASN A 48 11.43 12.90 -8.02
C ASN A 48 12.59 12.17 -8.68
N THR A 49 12.32 11.47 -9.79
CA THR A 49 13.33 10.75 -10.55
C THR A 49 13.56 11.43 -11.88
N ILE A 50 14.79 11.91 -12.09
CA ILE A 50 15.26 12.50 -13.35
C ILE A 50 15.94 11.39 -14.17
N ASN A 51 15.70 11.37 -15.47
CA ASN A 51 16.22 10.36 -16.40
C ASN A 51 15.86 8.92 -15.96
N ASN A 52 14.67 8.70 -15.41
CA ASN A 52 14.21 7.35 -15.07
C ASN A 52 14.32 6.43 -16.29
N VAL A 53 14.84 5.22 -16.09
CA VAL A 53 14.96 4.23 -17.17
C VAL A 53 13.66 3.42 -17.23
N THR A 54 13.02 3.46 -18.39
CA THR A 54 11.82 2.67 -18.69
C THR A 54 12.00 1.89 -19.97
N ASN A 55 11.22 0.86 -20.21
CA ASN A 55 11.26 0.07 -21.43
C ASN A 55 10.29 0.65 -22.46
N GLN A 56 10.78 0.85 -23.67
CA GLN A 56 10.00 1.12 -24.86
C GLN A 56 9.87 -0.18 -25.66
N VAL A 57 8.67 -0.50 -26.09
CA VAL A 57 8.37 -1.70 -26.86
C VAL A 57 7.85 -1.29 -28.22
N THR A 58 8.51 -1.77 -29.27
CA THR A 58 8.07 -1.64 -30.66
C THR A 58 7.67 -2.99 -31.22
N TYR A 59 6.67 -3.01 -32.09
CA TYR A 59 6.21 -4.20 -32.79
C TYR A 59 6.45 -4.01 -34.29
N ASP A 60 7.03 -5.01 -34.90
CA ASP A 60 7.08 -5.11 -36.34
C ASP A 60 5.78 -5.79 -36.82
N SER A 61 4.97 -5.09 -37.59
CA SER A 61 3.67 -5.58 -38.06
C SER A 61 3.79 -6.72 -39.08
N GLU A 62 4.90 -6.81 -39.83
CA GLU A 62 5.13 -7.82 -40.84
C GLU A 62 5.62 -9.12 -40.23
N THR A 63 6.60 -9.04 -39.35
CA THR A 63 7.24 -10.22 -38.74
C THR A 63 6.63 -10.64 -37.40
N GLY A 64 5.85 -9.76 -36.76
CA GLY A 64 5.31 -9.97 -35.41
C GLY A 64 6.39 -9.88 -34.31
N VAL A 65 7.62 -9.47 -34.65
CA VAL A 65 8.71 -9.36 -33.71
C VAL A 65 8.51 -8.20 -32.76
N ARG A 66 8.65 -8.49 -31.49
CA ARG A 66 8.64 -7.50 -30.41
C ARG A 66 10.07 -7.09 -30.06
N THR A 67 10.41 -5.82 -30.21
CA THR A 67 11.70 -5.27 -29.78
C THR A 67 11.51 -4.41 -28.53
N THR A 68 12.28 -4.72 -27.48
CA THR A 68 12.29 -3.97 -26.23
C THR A 68 13.62 -3.26 -26.07
N SER A 69 13.60 -1.94 -25.87
CA SER A 69 14.78 -1.13 -25.60
C SER A 69 14.58 -0.23 -24.38
N PRO A 70 15.59 -0.06 -23.51
CA PRO A 70 15.52 0.88 -22.41
C PRO A 70 15.71 2.31 -22.91
N VAL A 71 14.92 3.25 -22.38
CA VAL A 71 14.99 4.68 -22.70
C VAL A 71 14.86 5.52 -21.42
N ASN A 72 15.42 6.74 -21.42
CA ASN A 72 15.23 7.67 -20.33
C ASN A 72 13.88 8.39 -20.44
N MET A 73 13.21 8.57 -19.27
CA MET A 73 11.94 9.27 -19.16
C MET A 73 11.94 10.16 -17.92
N ASN A 74 11.48 11.40 -18.10
CA ASN A 74 11.30 12.35 -17.01
C ASN A 74 9.82 12.44 -16.57
N GLY A 75 9.59 13.09 -15.41
CA GLY A 75 8.25 13.35 -14.87
C GLY A 75 7.75 12.27 -13.91
N ASN A 76 8.61 11.35 -13.49
CA ASN A 76 8.29 10.39 -12.45
C ASN A 76 8.49 11.01 -11.08
N TRP A 77 7.42 11.07 -10.30
CA TRP A 77 7.48 11.59 -8.95
C TRP A 77 6.42 10.96 -8.05
N ARG A 78 6.66 11.02 -6.75
CA ARG A 78 5.79 10.50 -5.72
C ARG A 78 5.76 11.48 -4.55
N ALA A 79 4.57 11.78 -4.06
CA ALA A 79 4.36 12.45 -2.78
C ALA A 79 3.58 11.54 -1.84
N MET A 80 3.98 11.45 -0.59
CA MET A 80 3.36 10.61 0.41
C MET A 80 3.31 11.34 1.75
N GLY A 81 2.17 11.21 2.45
CA GLY A 81 1.99 11.64 3.82
C GLY A 81 1.45 10.50 4.67
N SER A 82 1.92 10.38 5.90
CA SER A 82 1.34 9.48 6.89
C SER A 82 1.24 10.17 8.25
N PHE A 83 0.19 9.84 8.97
CA PHE A 83 -0.04 10.32 10.33
C PHE A 83 -0.51 9.18 11.21
N SER A 84 0.06 9.07 12.39
CA SER A 84 -0.33 8.09 13.41
C SER A 84 -0.50 8.78 14.75
N LEU A 85 -1.61 8.52 15.38
CA LEU A 85 -1.92 8.98 16.73
C LEU A 85 -2.28 7.79 17.61
N ASN A 86 -1.68 7.71 18.78
CA ASN A 86 -2.07 6.80 19.85
C ASN A 86 -2.29 7.62 21.12
N THR A 87 -3.51 7.62 21.64
CA THR A 87 -3.86 8.43 22.83
C THR A 87 -4.89 7.72 23.69
N PRO A 88 -4.68 7.58 25.01
CA PRO A 88 -5.74 7.20 25.92
C PRO A 88 -6.75 8.35 26.07
N PHE A 89 -8.01 8.00 26.35
CA PHE A 89 -9.02 8.95 26.78
C PHE A 89 -8.78 9.35 28.26
N LYS A 90 -9.63 10.23 28.80
CA LYS A 90 -9.64 10.59 30.23
C LYS A 90 -9.71 9.36 31.12
N ASN A 91 -10.55 8.41 30.78
CA ASN A 91 -10.50 7.05 31.34
C ASN A 91 -9.43 6.26 30.56
N ARG A 92 -8.30 6.00 31.21
CA ARG A 92 -7.12 5.33 30.63
C ARG A 92 -7.35 3.89 30.16
N ASN A 93 -8.47 3.30 30.54
CA ASN A 93 -8.87 1.99 30.01
C ASN A 93 -9.25 2.05 28.52
N TRP A 94 -9.61 3.22 28.02
CA TRP A 94 -9.93 3.45 26.63
C TRP A 94 -8.75 4.09 25.89
N ILE A 95 -8.34 3.48 24.80
CA ILE A 95 -7.24 3.93 23.97
C ILE A 95 -7.75 4.10 22.56
N PHE A 96 -7.51 5.29 21.99
CA PHE A 96 -7.80 5.60 20.60
C PHE A 96 -6.50 5.55 19.79
N ARG A 97 -6.55 4.89 18.62
CA ARG A 97 -5.46 4.87 17.64
C ARG A 97 -6.01 5.18 16.27
N THR A 98 -5.33 6.03 15.54
CA THR A 98 -5.60 6.28 14.13
C THR A 98 -4.31 6.16 13.31
N TYR A 99 -4.46 5.73 12.09
CA TYR A 99 -3.41 5.73 11.08
C TYR A 99 -3.99 6.18 9.75
N SER A 100 -3.54 7.36 9.31
CA SER A 100 -3.90 7.97 8.04
C SER A 100 -2.71 7.90 7.09
N TYR A 101 -2.96 7.61 5.84
CA TYR A 101 -1.95 7.53 4.79
C TYR A 101 -2.54 8.06 3.50
N LEU A 102 -1.79 8.93 2.82
CA LEU A 102 -2.12 9.46 1.50
C LEU A 102 -0.88 9.42 0.62
N GLN A 103 -1.02 8.86 -0.56
CA GLN A 103 0.04 8.85 -1.57
C GLN A 103 -0.51 9.24 -2.92
N TYR A 104 0.19 10.14 -3.59
CA TYR A 104 0.02 10.40 -5.02
C TYR A 104 1.31 10.05 -5.75
N ARG A 105 1.19 9.35 -6.86
CA ARG A 105 2.30 8.93 -7.71
C ARG A 105 1.97 9.21 -9.16
N ASN A 106 2.87 9.91 -9.85
CA ASN A 106 2.86 10.07 -11.30
C ASN A 106 3.99 9.23 -11.91
N GLN A 107 3.62 8.33 -12.80
CA GLN A 107 4.57 7.44 -13.46
C GLN A 107 4.43 7.55 -14.97
N ASN A 108 5.49 8.02 -15.62
CA ASN A 108 5.58 8.13 -17.07
C ASN A 108 6.29 6.92 -17.67
N GLY A 109 5.84 6.51 -18.84
CA GLY A 109 6.37 5.38 -19.54
C GLY A 109 6.01 5.40 -21.02
N TYR A 110 6.13 4.26 -21.66
CA TYR A 110 5.63 4.03 -23.01
C TYR A 110 4.60 2.90 -23.01
N THR A 111 3.56 3.06 -23.80
CA THR A 111 2.59 2.01 -24.09
C THR A 111 2.43 1.87 -25.59
N THR A 112 2.13 0.66 -26.05
CA THR A 112 1.83 0.38 -27.45
C THR A 112 0.38 -0.05 -27.53
N LEU A 113 -0.42 0.67 -28.31
CA LEU A 113 -1.80 0.32 -28.60
C LEU A 113 -1.86 -0.35 -29.97
N ASN A 114 -2.61 -1.46 -30.06
CA ASN A 114 -2.90 -2.16 -31.32
C ASN A 114 -1.65 -2.50 -32.19
N LYS A 115 -0.48 -2.71 -31.56
CA LYS A 115 0.79 -2.94 -32.24
C LYS A 115 1.30 -1.74 -33.09
N GLU A 116 0.83 -0.55 -32.77
CA GLU A 116 1.31 0.70 -33.39
C GLU A 116 2.61 1.21 -32.76
N GLU A 117 3.06 2.37 -33.16
CA GLU A 117 4.22 3.04 -32.57
C GLU A 117 4.03 3.29 -31.07
N PRO A 118 5.10 3.19 -30.26
CA PRO A 118 5.03 3.43 -28.83
C PRO A 118 4.67 4.88 -28.52
N VAL A 119 3.61 5.09 -27.75
CA VAL A 119 3.13 6.40 -27.32
C VAL A 119 3.53 6.62 -25.86
N LYS A 120 3.95 7.85 -25.54
CA LYS A 120 4.18 8.23 -24.14
C LYS A 120 2.87 8.15 -23.37
N THR A 121 2.93 7.58 -22.17
CA THR A 121 1.79 7.46 -21.26
C THR A 121 2.16 7.94 -19.88
N SER A 122 1.21 8.57 -19.22
CA SER A 122 1.27 8.94 -17.80
C SER A 122 0.23 8.15 -17.04
N VAL A 123 0.66 7.47 -15.99
CA VAL A 123 -0.22 6.75 -15.09
C VAL A 123 -0.16 7.43 -13.73
N GLN A 124 -1.31 7.94 -13.31
CA GLN A 124 -1.48 8.60 -12.03
C GLN A 124 -2.15 7.65 -11.05
N HIS A 125 -1.58 7.53 -9.86
CA HIS A 125 -2.13 6.72 -8.78
C HIS A 125 -2.32 7.56 -7.53
N LEU A 126 -3.54 7.56 -7.02
CA LEU A 126 -3.88 8.11 -5.71
C LEU A 126 -4.27 6.95 -4.80
N THR A 127 -3.61 6.83 -3.65
CA THR A 127 -3.96 5.86 -2.61
C THR A 127 -4.21 6.61 -1.31
N GLY A 128 -5.40 6.45 -0.75
CA GLY A 128 -5.76 6.92 0.58
C GLY A 128 -6.07 5.74 1.50
N ARG A 129 -5.60 5.79 2.74
CA ARG A 129 -5.90 4.78 3.74
C ARG A 129 -6.15 5.42 5.09
N GLU A 130 -7.25 5.03 5.71
CA GLU A 130 -7.59 5.39 7.07
C GLU A 130 -7.87 4.15 7.89
N ARG A 131 -7.34 4.09 9.11
CA ARG A 131 -7.62 3.02 10.07
C ARG A 131 -7.84 3.63 11.43
N LEU A 132 -8.99 3.32 12.01
CA LEU A 132 -9.37 3.73 13.35
C LEU A 132 -9.48 2.49 14.24
N ARG A 133 -8.96 2.58 15.45
CA ARG A 133 -9.05 1.55 16.47
C ARG A 133 -9.43 2.18 17.79
N ILE A 134 -10.38 1.56 18.48
CA ILE A 134 -10.75 1.88 19.86
C ILE A 134 -10.57 0.63 20.69
N THR A 135 -9.69 0.70 21.67
CA THR A 135 -9.37 -0.42 22.55
C THR A 135 -9.86 -0.10 23.97
N TYR A 136 -10.60 -1.02 24.56
CA TYR A 136 -10.90 -1.06 25.98
C TYR A 136 -10.04 -2.11 26.67
N ARG A 137 -9.26 -1.71 27.67
CA ARG A 137 -8.29 -2.58 28.34
C ARG A 137 -8.52 -2.58 29.84
N THR A 138 -8.56 -3.77 30.41
CA THR A 138 -8.56 -4.04 31.84
C THR A 138 -7.45 -5.04 32.19
N ARG A 139 -7.35 -5.44 33.44
CA ARG A 139 -6.41 -6.51 33.84
C ARG A 139 -6.77 -7.87 33.28
N GLN A 140 -8.05 -8.11 33.00
CA GLN A 140 -8.58 -9.42 32.61
C GLN A 140 -8.92 -9.52 31.12
N MET A 141 -9.09 -8.40 30.44
CA MET A 141 -9.44 -8.40 29.03
C MET A 141 -8.95 -7.16 28.28
N GLU A 142 -8.71 -7.36 26.99
CA GLU A 142 -8.55 -6.30 26.02
C GLU A 142 -9.54 -6.52 24.88
N ARG A 143 -10.37 -5.52 24.57
CA ARG A 143 -11.32 -5.55 23.46
C ARG A 143 -11.05 -4.38 22.55
N THR A 144 -10.82 -4.66 21.27
CA THR A 144 -10.57 -3.65 20.24
C THR A 144 -11.65 -3.71 19.17
N GLY A 145 -12.27 -2.57 18.88
CA GLY A 145 -13.05 -2.35 17.67
C GLY A 145 -12.17 -1.67 16.64
N LEU A 146 -12.25 -2.09 15.38
CA LEU A 146 -11.49 -1.51 14.29
C LEU A 146 -12.37 -1.24 13.06
N VAL A 147 -12.09 -0.14 12.38
CA VAL A 147 -12.62 0.16 11.05
C VAL A 147 -11.48 0.66 10.18
N GLY A 148 -11.51 0.32 8.90
CA GLY A 148 -10.53 0.72 7.92
C GLY A 148 -11.16 0.99 6.57
N LEU A 149 -10.58 1.96 5.87
CA LEU A 149 -10.91 2.30 4.49
C LEU A 149 -9.62 2.41 3.70
N THR A 150 -9.56 1.76 2.55
CA THR A 150 -8.52 2.02 1.56
C THR A 150 -9.20 2.43 0.24
N TYR A 151 -8.82 3.58 -0.27
CA TYR A 151 -9.23 4.09 -1.56
C TYR A 151 -8.06 4.07 -2.50
N ASN A 152 -8.24 3.52 -3.70
CA ASN A 152 -7.27 3.60 -4.77
C ASN A 152 -7.95 4.16 -6.02
N ASN A 153 -7.28 5.12 -6.64
CA ASN A 153 -7.66 5.68 -7.93
C ASN A 153 -6.46 5.59 -8.85
N SER A 154 -6.66 5.05 -10.03
CA SER A 154 -5.64 4.96 -11.07
C SER A 154 -6.21 5.53 -12.36
N TYR A 155 -5.50 6.47 -12.97
CA TYR A 155 -5.84 7.06 -14.24
C TYR A 155 -4.70 6.88 -15.25
N ASN A 156 -5.03 6.39 -16.43
CA ASN A 156 -4.10 6.27 -17.56
C ASN A 156 -4.56 7.22 -18.66
N ASP A 157 -3.71 8.17 -19.05
CA ASP A 157 -4.03 9.23 -20.01
C ASP A 157 -4.28 8.70 -21.44
N VAL A 158 -3.47 7.74 -21.90
CA VAL A 158 -3.58 7.20 -23.27
C VAL A 158 -4.80 6.30 -23.44
N ARG A 159 -5.15 5.56 -22.41
CA ARG A 159 -6.33 4.68 -22.43
C ARG A 159 -7.59 5.40 -21.98
N GLU A 160 -7.47 6.63 -21.47
CA GLU A 160 -8.55 7.42 -20.87
C GLU A 160 -9.34 6.62 -19.83
N LYS A 161 -8.69 5.62 -19.23
CA LYS A 161 -9.30 4.71 -18.28
C LYS A 161 -9.00 5.13 -16.85
N ARG A 162 -10.07 5.34 -16.09
CA ARG A 162 -10.03 5.52 -14.65
C ARG A 162 -10.52 4.25 -13.96
N THR A 163 -9.80 3.82 -12.94
CA THR A 163 -10.21 2.71 -12.09
C THR A 163 -10.22 3.19 -10.65
N GLU A 164 -11.36 3.04 -9.98
CA GLU A 164 -11.55 3.42 -8.58
C GLU A 164 -11.94 2.19 -7.80
N THR A 165 -11.23 1.94 -6.70
CA THR A 165 -11.52 0.82 -5.82
C THR A 165 -11.59 1.26 -4.37
N PHE A 166 -12.48 0.64 -3.61
CA PHE A 166 -12.63 0.84 -2.19
C PHE A 166 -12.57 -0.52 -1.48
N ASP A 167 -11.70 -0.60 -0.47
CA ASP A 167 -11.62 -1.71 0.45
C ASP A 167 -12.05 -1.23 1.83
N TYR A 168 -13.14 -1.77 2.33
CA TYR A 168 -13.67 -1.52 3.66
C TYR A 168 -13.31 -2.68 4.57
N GLN A 169 -12.94 -2.37 5.80
CA GLN A 169 -12.65 -3.34 6.84
C GLN A 169 -13.38 -2.91 8.11
N ALA A 170 -14.09 -3.84 8.74
CA ALA A 170 -14.65 -3.65 10.07
C ALA A 170 -14.42 -4.92 10.89
N GLY A 171 -14.03 -4.78 12.13
CA GLY A 171 -13.73 -5.95 12.94
C GLY A 171 -13.65 -5.68 14.43
N THR A 172 -13.51 -6.76 15.18
CA THR A 172 -13.31 -6.74 16.63
C THR A 172 -12.31 -7.81 17.03
N GLU A 173 -11.41 -7.43 17.94
CA GLU A 173 -10.43 -8.32 18.57
C GLU A 173 -10.78 -8.43 20.06
N LEU A 174 -10.75 -9.62 20.61
CA LEU A 174 -10.97 -9.88 22.03
C LEU A 174 -9.85 -10.75 22.55
N GLN A 175 -9.14 -10.28 23.57
CA GLN A 175 -8.14 -11.03 24.33
C GLN A 175 -8.60 -11.15 25.78
N LEU A 176 -8.71 -12.37 26.25
CA LEU A 176 -9.10 -12.68 27.64
C LEU A 176 -7.92 -13.33 28.35
N TYR A 177 -7.55 -12.79 29.49
CA TYR A 177 -6.58 -13.36 30.41
C TYR A 177 -7.31 -14.21 31.45
N LEU A 178 -7.29 -15.52 31.26
CA LEU A 178 -8.01 -16.48 32.05
C LEU A 178 -7.17 -16.96 33.26
N PRO A 179 -7.77 -17.55 34.29
CA PRO A 179 -7.05 -18.19 35.36
C PRO A 179 -6.06 -19.26 34.86
N TRP A 180 -5.08 -19.62 35.65
CA TRP A 180 -4.06 -20.66 35.39
C TRP A 180 -3.11 -20.34 34.21
N GLY A 181 -2.93 -19.04 33.86
CA GLY A 181 -2.05 -18.61 32.80
C GLY A 181 -2.51 -18.98 31.39
N MET A 182 -3.84 -19.06 31.23
CA MET A 182 -4.47 -19.26 29.93
C MET A 182 -4.81 -17.91 29.31
N GLU A 183 -4.72 -17.83 27.98
CA GLU A 183 -5.14 -16.67 27.19
C GLU A 183 -6.01 -17.15 26.04
N LEU A 184 -7.17 -16.50 25.88
CA LEU A 184 -8.07 -16.69 24.75
C LEU A 184 -8.02 -15.45 23.87
N TYR A 185 -7.65 -15.62 22.60
CA TYR A 185 -7.68 -14.58 21.60
C TYR A 185 -8.72 -14.92 20.54
N ASN A 186 -9.60 -13.96 20.24
CA ASN A 186 -10.58 -14.02 19.16
C ASN A 186 -10.44 -12.78 18.29
N ASP A 187 -10.44 -12.97 17.00
CA ASP A 187 -10.45 -11.92 16.01
C ASP A 187 -11.55 -12.21 14.98
N LEU A 188 -12.34 -11.20 14.71
CA LEU A 188 -13.46 -11.24 13.82
C LEU A 188 -13.36 -10.06 12.87
N THR A 189 -13.16 -10.30 11.58
CA THR A 189 -12.99 -9.25 10.60
C THR A 189 -13.87 -9.48 9.37
N TYR A 190 -14.58 -8.45 8.99
CA TYR A 190 -15.36 -8.35 7.76
C TYR A 190 -14.65 -7.43 6.77
N PHE A 191 -14.49 -7.91 5.54
CA PHE A 191 -13.92 -7.16 4.42
C PHE A 191 -14.97 -7.00 3.34
N LEU A 192 -15.09 -5.79 2.79
CA LEU A 192 -15.90 -5.49 1.64
C LEU A 192 -15.04 -4.77 0.60
N ARG A 193 -15.06 -5.26 -0.64
CA ARG A 193 -14.31 -4.70 -1.77
C ARG A 193 -15.25 -4.28 -2.87
N THR A 194 -15.04 -3.07 -3.41
CA THR A 194 -15.85 -2.52 -4.50
C THR A 194 -14.98 -1.87 -5.58
N GLY A 195 -15.49 -1.77 -6.81
CA GLY A 195 -14.80 -1.09 -7.91
C GLY A 195 -13.80 -1.96 -8.70
N TYR A 196 -13.65 -3.26 -8.40
CA TYR A 196 -12.66 -4.12 -9.05
C TYR A 196 -13.06 -4.66 -10.43
N GLY A 197 -14.32 -4.44 -10.88
CA GLY A 197 -14.77 -4.81 -12.22
C GLY A 197 -14.93 -6.32 -12.48
N TYR A 198 -14.74 -7.17 -11.47
CA TYR A 198 -14.92 -8.61 -11.59
C TYR A 198 -16.26 -9.06 -10.97
N GLU A 199 -17.16 -9.59 -11.79
CA GLU A 199 -18.47 -10.05 -11.31
C GLU A 199 -18.43 -11.38 -10.53
N GLY A 200 -17.36 -12.14 -10.63
CA GLY A 200 -17.21 -13.48 -10.04
C GLY A 200 -16.53 -13.57 -8.68
N TYR A 201 -15.96 -12.49 -8.14
CA TYR A 201 -15.26 -12.54 -6.85
C TYR A 201 -16.20 -12.15 -5.70
N ALA A 202 -16.07 -12.84 -4.57
CA ALA A 202 -16.76 -12.49 -3.34
C ALA A 202 -16.40 -11.05 -2.94
N LYS A 203 -17.34 -10.13 -3.13
CA LYS A 203 -17.22 -8.72 -2.75
C LYS A 203 -17.03 -8.57 -1.24
N ALA A 204 -17.46 -9.56 -0.47
CA ALA A 204 -17.43 -9.58 0.97
C ALA A 204 -16.80 -10.88 1.49
N ASN A 205 -15.89 -10.76 2.43
CA ASN A 205 -15.27 -11.87 3.12
C ASN A 205 -15.39 -11.70 4.63
N PHE A 206 -15.67 -12.79 5.30
CA PHE A 206 -15.70 -12.84 6.75
C PHE A 206 -14.59 -13.77 7.22
N MET A 207 -13.76 -13.28 8.13
CA MET A 207 -12.66 -14.03 8.71
C MET A 207 -12.84 -14.08 10.22
N TRP A 208 -12.77 -15.28 10.77
CA TRP A 208 -12.77 -15.52 12.19
C TRP A 208 -11.57 -16.37 12.58
N ASN A 209 -10.78 -15.89 13.53
CA ASN A 209 -9.67 -16.59 14.12
C ASN A 209 -9.89 -16.72 15.62
N CYS A 210 -9.61 -17.91 16.15
CA CYS A 210 -9.67 -18.19 17.57
C CYS A 210 -8.41 -18.94 18.00
N GLN A 211 -7.76 -18.46 19.05
CA GLN A 211 -6.56 -19.07 19.61
C GLN A 211 -6.70 -19.19 21.12
N LEU A 212 -6.44 -20.39 21.64
CA LEU A 212 -6.29 -20.64 23.08
C LEU A 212 -4.84 -21.01 23.35
N SER A 213 -4.20 -20.31 24.27
CA SER A 213 -2.83 -20.57 24.71
C SER A 213 -2.76 -20.77 26.22
N LYS A 214 -1.75 -21.53 26.66
CA LYS A 214 -1.49 -21.77 28.07
C LYS A 214 0.02 -21.80 28.32
N ALA A 215 0.46 -21.01 29.29
CA ALA A 215 1.84 -21.06 29.77
C ALA A 215 2.03 -22.17 30.81
N PHE A 216 2.87 -23.15 30.48
CA PHE A 216 3.12 -24.30 31.37
C PHE A 216 4.33 -24.11 32.30
N LEU A 217 5.25 -23.21 31.95
CA LEU A 217 6.48 -22.99 32.71
C LEU A 217 6.52 -21.56 33.25
N LYS A 218 6.47 -21.40 34.57
CA LYS A 218 6.88 -20.15 35.21
C LYS A 218 8.40 -20.07 35.11
N ARG A 219 8.97 -19.13 34.35
CA ARG A 219 10.37 -18.75 34.50
C ARG A 219 10.53 -18.26 35.95
N LYS A 220 11.21 -19.05 36.77
CA LYS A 220 11.85 -18.53 37.98
C LYS A 220 13.00 -17.64 37.50
N GLN A 221 12.84 -16.33 37.62
CA GLN A 221 13.97 -15.40 37.66
C GLN A 221 14.55 -15.46 39.08
#